data_96d2d3cb63f478d3a245328d91db4917
#
_entry.id   96d2d3cb63f478d3a245328d91db4917
#
_cell.length_a   1.000
_cell.length_b   1.000
_cell.length_c   1.000
_cell.angle_alpha   90.00
_cell.angle_beta   90.00
_cell.angle_gamma   90.00
#
_symmetry.space_group_name_H-M   'P 1'
#
loop_
_entity.id
_entity.type
_entity.pdbx_description
1 polymer ?
#
loop_
_entity_poly.entity_id
_entity_poly.type
_entity_poly.pdbx_seq_one_letter_code
_entity_poly.pdbx_strand_id
1 'polypeptide(L)'
;LVYKIIKLEYDENRIVITGYSIGSGIASYLAATNHPKMLILQAPYYNLVDLMQQKMPFVPTFILKYKLENNRYLKSCHCPIYLFHGKEDTIIPFQSSQKLQKECNTVSQLILLDDLGHNGMNENFMYQSEIEKILNDRRI
;
A
#
# COMPACT_ATOMS: atom_id res chain seq x y z
N LEU A 1 15.79 0.52 -9.95
CA LEU A 1 17.23 0.30 -9.77
C LEU A 1 17.53 -0.35 -8.40
N VAL A 2 17.11 0.24 -7.27
CA VAL A 2 17.40 -0.23 -5.90
C VAL A 2 16.94 -1.70 -5.69
N TYR A 3 15.70 -2.04 -6.04
CA TYR A 3 15.19 -3.40 -5.90
C TYR A 3 16.05 -4.45 -6.64
N LYS A 4 16.54 -4.13 -7.84
CA LYS A 4 17.44 -5.02 -8.59
C LYS A 4 18.76 -5.26 -7.88
N ILE A 5 19.28 -4.25 -7.17
CA ILE A 5 20.53 -4.39 -6.39
C ILE A 5 20.29 -5.30 -5.18
N ILE A 6 19.19 -5.06 -4.45
CA ILE A 6 18.83 -5.87 -3.27
C ILE A 6 18.68 -7.36 -3.64
N LYS A 7 18.11 -7.67 -4.81
CA LYS A 7 17.97 -9.04 -5.31
C LYS A 7 19.29 -9.75 -5.62
N LEU A 8 20.40 -9.05 -5.71
CA LEU A 8 21.73 -9.69 -5.85
C LEU A 8 22.25 -10.22 -4.51
N GLU A 9 21.75 -9.70 -3.40
CA GLU A 9 22.22 -10.02 -2.04
C GLU A 9 21.21 -10.85 -1.25
N TYR A 10 19.91 -10.72 -1.57
CA TYR A 10 18.83 -11.38 -0.83
C TYR A 10 17.85 -12.08 -1.77
N ASP A 11 17.40 -13.26 -1.39
CA ASP A 11 16.28 -13.93 -2.05
C ASP A 11 15.01 -13.09 -1.95
N GLU A 12 14.20 -13.05 -3.01
CA GLU A 12 12.98 -12.24 -3.04
C GLU A 12 11.96 -12.60 -1.94
N ASN A 13 11.90 -13.87 -1.53
CA ASN A 13 11.08 -14.35 -0.43
C ASN A 13 11.51 -13.82 0.96
N ARG A 14 12.59 -13.07 1.04
CA ARG A 14 13.07 -12.36 2.24
C ARG A 14 12.88 -10.85 2.15
N ILE A 15 12.45 -10.34 1.00
CA ILE A 15 12.26 -8.90 0.76
C ILE A 15 10.82 -8.51 1.09
N VAL A 16 10.66 -7.59 2.03
CA VAL A 16 9.39 -6.93 2.32
C VAL A 16 9.38 -5.58 1.63
N ILE A 17 8.33 -5.31 0.85
CA ILE A 17 8.13 -3.99 0.24
C ILE A 17 7.13 -3.22 1.09
N THR A 18 7.48 -1.99 1.46
CA THR A 18 6.57 -1.08 2.15
C THR A 18 6.40 0.22 1.37
N GLY A 19 5.20 0.78 1.40
CA GLY A 19 4.89 2.06 0.77
C GLY A 19 3.89 2.88 1.57
N TYR A 20 4.22 4.15 1.83
CA TYR A 20 3.37 5.10 2.53
C TYR A 20 2.84 6.17 1.58
N SER A 21 1.53 6.46 1.68
CA SER A 21 0.87 7.53 0.95
C SER A 21 1.18 7.47 -0.56
N ILE A 22 1.78 8.50 -1.15
CA ILE A 22 2.18 8.53 -2.57
C ILE A 22 3.14 7.38 -2.93
N GLY A 23 3.99 6.94 -1.99
CA GLY A 23 4.91 5.82 -2.17
C GLY A 23 4.21 4.47 -2.35
N SER A 24 2.94 4.35 -1.96
CA SER A 24 2.15 3.13 -2.14
C SER A 24 2.06 2.71 -3.62
N GLY A 25 1.96 3.66 -4.54
CA GLY A 25 1.91 3.38 -5.98
C GLY A 25 3.18 2.72 -6.52
N ILE A 26 4.33 3.20 -6.08
CA ILE A 26 5.64 2.62 -6.47
C ILE A 26 5.82 1.26 -5.81
N ALA A 27 5.47 1.13 -4.53
CA ALA A 27 5.54 -0.13 -3.80
C ALA A 27 4.66 -1.21 -4.44
N SER A 28 3.41 -0.88 -4.77
CA SER A 28 2.48 -1.78 -5.46
C SER A 28 2.98 -2.19 -6.84
N TYR A 29 3.53 -1.25 -7.62
CA TYR A 29 4.14 -1.56 -8.92
C TYR A 29 5.31 -2.55 -8.78
N LEU A 30 6.20 -2.33 -7.80
CA LEU A 30 7.32 -3.24 -7.55
C LEU A 30 6.84 -4.62 -7.14
N ALA A 31 5.83 -4.72 -6.27
CA ALA A 31 5.27 -6.01 -5.86
C ALA A 31 4.55 -6.73 -7.00
N ALA A 32 3.87 -5.99 -7.90
CA ALA A 32 3.20 -6.55 -9.07
C ALA A 32 4.15 -7.09 -10.14
N THR A 33 5.38 -6.61 -10.17
CA THR A 33 6.39 -6.96 -11.21
C THR A 33 7.54 -7.82 -10.67
N ASN A 34 7.47 -8.22 -9.41
CA ASN A 34 8.47 -9.05 -8.73
C ASN A 34 7.76 -10.02 -7.76
N HIS A 35 8.53 -10.81 -7.00
CA HIS A 35 8.00 -11.82 -6.08
C HIS A 35 8.49 -11.58 -4.63
N PRO A 36 8.21 -10.42 -4.02
CA PRO A 36 8.63 -10.16 -2.65
C PRO A 36 7.90 -11.08 -1.66
N LYS A 37 8.43 -11.21 -0.45
CA LYS A 37 7.79 -11.95 0.64
C LYS A 37 6.38 -11.43 0.92
N MET A 38 6.22 -10.10 1.01
CA MET A 38 4.95 -9.43 1.25
C MET A 38 5.00 -7.95 0.85
N LEU A 39 3.82 -7.37 0.69
CA LEU A 39 3.61 -5.93 0.46
C LEU A 39 2.86 -5.31 1.64
N ILE A 40 3.38 -4.23 2.19
CA ILE A 40 2.77 -3.47 3.28
C ILE A 40 2.50 -2.04 2.78
N LEU A 41 1.24 -1.63 2.77
CA LEU A 41 0.84 -0.30 2.34
C LEU A 41 0.22 0.48 3.51
N GLN A 42 0.72 1.69 3.71
CA GLN A 42 0.28 2.63 4.74
C GLN A 42 -0.44 3.80 4.08
N ALA A 43 -1.69 4.03 4.45
CA ALA A 43 -2.55 5.07 3.90
C ALA A 43 -2.54 5.11 2.35
N PRO A 44 -2.76 3.97 1.65
CA PRO A 44 -2.71 3.94 0.19
C PRO A 44 -3.96 4.60 -0.41
N TYR A 45 -3.76 5.32 -1.52
CA TYR A 45 -4.86 5.81 -2.36
C TYR A 45 -5.27 4.73 -3.38
N TYR A 46 -6.50 4.78 -3.90
CA TYR A 46 -7.00 3.83 -4.89
C TYR A 46 -6.22 3.94 -6.23
N ASN A 47 -6.23 5.13 -6.84
CA ASN A 47 -5.33 5.58 -7.89
C ASN A 47 -5.27 7.12 -7.88
N LEU A 48 -4.27 7.73 -8.52
CA LEU A 48 -4.11 9.18 -8.49
C LEU A 48 -5.25 9.94 -9.18
N VAL A 49 -5.89 9.34 -10.18
CA VAL A 49 -7.04 9.95 -10.86
C VAL A 49 -8.22 10.07 -9.89
N ASP A 50 -8.54 8.97 -9.20
CA ASP A 50 -9.62 8.93 -8.19
C ASP A 50 -9.36 9.94 -7.06
N LEU A 51 -8.14 9.97 -6.53
CA LEU A 51 -7.74 10.92 -5.47
C LEU A 51 -7.84 12.37 -5.94
N MET A 52 -7.37 12.66 -7.16
CA MET A 52 -7.42 14.00 -7.74
C MET A 52 -8.87 14.46 -7.97
N GLN A 53 -9.75 13.60 -8.48
CA GLN A 53 -11.17 13.91 -8.66
C GLN A 53 -11.86 14.20 -7.34
N GLN A 54 -11.51 13.49 -6.26
CA GLN A 54 -12.08 13.74 -4.93
C GLN A 54 -11.61 15.07 -4.32
N LYS A 55 -10.35 15.45 -4.52
CA LYS A 55 -9.74 16.62 -3.88
C LYS A 55 -9.82 17.89 -4.74
N MET A 56 -9.75 17.73 -6.05
CA MET A 56 -9.70 18.82 -7.02
C MET A 56 -10.59 18.50 -8.24
N PRO A 57 -11.93 18.46 -8.07
CA PRO A 57 -12.86 17.99 -9.11
C PRO A 57 -12.83 18.84 -10.40
N PHE A 58 -12.36 20.09 -10.30
CA PHE A 58 -12.27 20.98 -11.46
C PHE A 58 -10.97 20.87 -12.26
N VAL A 59 -10.00 20.06 -11.76
CA VAL A 59 -8.71 19.89 -12.46
C VAL A 59 -8.80 18.71 -13.42
N PRO A 60 -8.53 18.91 -14.72
CA PRO A 60 -8.60 17.83 -15.69
C PRO A 60 -7.55 16.73 -15.42
N THR A 61 -7.98 15.48 -15.38
CA THR A 61 -7.13 14.33 -15.02
C THR A 61 -6.08 13.98 -16.07
N PHE A 62 -6.22 14.46 -17.31
CA PHE A 62 -5.25 14.23 -18.38
C PHE A 62 -3.89 14.89 -18.15
N ILE A 63 -3.79 15.85 -17.22
CA ILE A 63 -2.51 16.49 -16.85
C ILE A 63 -1.64 15.57 -15.97
N LEU A 64 -2.20 14.51 -15.42
CA LEU A 64 -1.45 13.50 -14.65
C LEU A 64 -0.57 12.69 -15.60
N LYS A 65 0.73 12.99 -15.59
CA LYS A 65 1.72 12.24 -16.35
C LYS A 65 1.86 10.79 -15.88
N TYR A 66 1.75 10.56 -14.57
CA TYR A 66 1.82 9.24 -13.95
C TYR A 66 0.56 8.96 -13.17
N LYS A 67 -0.17 7.92 -13.56
CA LYS A 67 -1.46 7.58 -12.93
C LYS A 67 -1.31 6.83 -11.62
N LEU A 68 -0.18 6.15 -11.39
CA LEU A 68 0.16 5.34 -10.21
C LEU A 68 -1.08 4.56 -9.72
N GLU A 69 -1.44 3.53 -10.48
CA GLU A 69 -2.72 2.83 -10.37
C GLU A 69 -2.61 1.64 -9.38
N ASN A 70 -2.65 1.91 -8.08
CA ASN A 70 -2.62 0.86 -7.05
C ASN A 70 -3.64 -0.25 -7.33
N ASN A 71 -4.86 0.11 -7.70
CA ASN A 71 -5.94 -0.82 -8.01
C ASN A 71 -5.59 -1.82 -9.12
N ARG A 72 -4.79 -1.42 -10.11
CA ARG A 72 -4.32 -2.31 -11.17
C ARG A 72 -3.15 -3.16 -10.71
N TYR A 73 -2.21 -2.56 -9.99
CA TYR A 73 -1.01 -3.27 -9.54
C TYR A 73 -1.37 -4.37 -8.53
N LEU A 74 -2.27 -4.10 -7.57
CA LEU A 74 -2.65 -5.08 -6.57
C LEU A 74 -3.35 -6.32 -7.15
N LYS A 75 -4.06 -6.18 -8.28
CA LYS A 75 -4.62 -7.33 -9.03
C LYS A 75 -3.55 -8.30 -9.53
N SER A 76 -2.36 -7.79 -9.82
CA SER A 76 -1.24 -8.55 -10.38
C SER A 76 -0.21 -8.96 -9.32
N CYS A 77 -0.43 -8.62 -8.05
CA CYS A 77 0.43 -9.07 -6.97
C CYS A 77 0.18 -10.54 -6.64
N HIS A 78 1.26 -11.27 -6.35
CA HIS A 78 1.22 -12.68 -5.98
C HIS A 78 1.64 -12.94 -4.52
N CYS A 79 2.12 -11.91 -3.82
CA CYS A 79 2.50 -11.97 -2.41
C CYS A 79 1.34 -11.53 -1.50
N PRO A 80 1.34 -11.89 -0.21
CA PRO A 80 0.42 -11.35 0.78
C PRO A 80 0.46 -9.83 0.85
N ILE A 81 -0.70 -9.19 1.03
CA ILE A 81 -0.84 -7.73 1.04
C ILE A 81 -1.47 -7.29 2.36
N TYR A 82 -0.82 -6.36 3.04
CA TYR A 82 -1.30 -5.74 4.27
C TYR A 82 -1.53 -4.25 4.04
N LEU A 83 -2.76 -3.81 4.32
CA LEU A 83 -3.19 -2.42 4.16
C LEU A 83 -3.43 -1.83 5.55
N PHE A 84 -2.74 -0.77 5.91
CA PHE A 84 -2.96 -0.02 7.14
C PHE A 84 -3.53 1.35 6.80
N HIS A 85 -4.59 1.77 7.52
CA HIS A 85 -5.19 3.08 7.28
C HIS A 85 -5.79 3.67 8.55
N GLY A 86 -5.51 4.96 8.80
CA GLY A 86 -6.15 5.70 9.86
C GLY A 86 -7.60 6.04 9.50
N LYS A 87 -8.53 5.82 10.43
CA LYS A 87 -9.96 6.10 10.19
C LYS A 87 -10.26 7.60 10.05
N GLU A 88 -9.42 8.45 10.64
CA GLU A 88 -9.54 9.90 10.60
C GLU A 88 -8.66 10.55 9.51
N ASP A 89 -8.19 9.77 8.55
CA ASP A 89 -7.39 10.30 7.43
C ASP A 89 -8.25 11.20 6.52
N THR A 90 -8.01 12.50 6.62
CA THR A 90 -8.68 13.53 5.82
C THR A 90 -7.99 13.81 4.49
N ILE A 91 -6.76 13.31 4.29
CA ILE A 91 -5.99 13.48 3.07
C ILE A 91 -6.37 12.38 2.06
N ILE A 92 -6.26 11.12 2.47
CA ILE A 92 -6.69 9.96 1.68
C ILE A 92 -7.75 9.21 2.51
N PRO A 93 -9.02 9.21 2.11
CA PRO A 93 -10.06 8.53 2.86
C PRO A 93 -9.78 7.01 2.95
N PHE A 94 -9.97 6.40 4.13
CA PHE A 94 -9.71 4.97 4.36
C PHE A 94 -10.55 4.06 3.46
N GLN A 95 -11.65 4.56 2.90
CA GLN A 95 -12.45 3.87 1.88
C GLN A 95 -11.62 3.50 0.64
N SER A 96 -10.52 4.23 0.38
CA SER A 96 -9.56 3.87 -0.67
C SER A 96 -8.94 2.50 -0.41
N SER A 97 -8.52 2.23 0.84
CA SER A 97 -8.00 0.91 1.24
C SER A 97 -9.07 -0.19 1.20
N GLN A 98 -10.32 0.13 1.57
CA GLN A 98 -11.43 -0.83 1.45
C GLN A 98 -11.70 -1.22 -0.01
N LYS A 99 -11.66 -0.24 -0.93
CA LYS A 99 -11.75 -0.51 -2.38
C LYS A 99 -10.57 -1.36 -2.85
N LEU A 100 -9.33 -1.02 -2.44
CA LEU A 100 -8.12 -1.74 -2.81
C LEU A 100 -8.13 -3.19 -2.34
N GLN A 101 -8.58 -3.46 -1.12
CA GLN A 101 -8.69 -4.83 -0.60
C GLN A 101 -9.56 -5.72 -1.48
N LYS A 102 -10.65 -5.18 -2.03
CA LYS A 102 -11.55 -5.90 -2.95
C LYS A 102 -10.92 -6.20 -4.31
N GLU A 103 -9.88 -5.45 -4.69
CA GLU A 103 -9.16 -5.64 -5.95
C GLU A 103 -8.03 -6.69 -5.85
N CYS A 104 -7.65 -7.10 -4.63
CA CYS A 104 -6.57 -8.05 -4.43
C CYS A 104 -7.00 -9.46 -4.83
N ASN A 105 -6.21 -10.11 -5.67
CA ASN A 105 -6.40 -11.52 -6.07
C ASN A 105 -5.62 -12.51 -5.17
N THR A 106 -4.96 -12.02 -4.14
CA THR A 106 -4.17 -12.80 -3.17
C THR A 106 -4.66 -12.54 -1.76
N VAL A 107 -4.09 -13.24 -0.79
CA VAL A 107 -4.37 -13.00 0.63
C VAL A 107 -4.14 -11.54 0.95
N SER A 108 -5.16 -10.85 1.44
CA SER A 108 -5.08 -9.45 1.81
C SER A 108 -5.79 -9.18 3.13
N GLN A 109 -5.17 -8.34 3.97
CA GLN A 109 -5.71 -7.89 5.23
C GLN A 109 -5.73 -6.37 5.30
N LEU A 110 -6.86 -5.79 5.69
CA LEU A 110 -7.00 -4.36 5.98
C LEU A 110 -7.08 -4.17 7.50
N ILE A 111 -6.16 -3.38 8.03
CA ILE A 111 -6.10 -2.99 9.44
C ILE A 111 -6.44 -1.49 9.51
N LEU A 112 -7.60 -1.19 10.08
CA LEU A 112 -8.03 0.18 10.33
C LEU A 112 -7.59 0.60 11.72
N LEU A 113 -6.96 1.77 11.80
CA LEU A 113 -6.42 2.34 13.04
C LEU A 113 -7.36 3.44 13.52
N ASP A 114 -7.93 3.25 14.71
CA ASP A 114 -8.81 4.24 15.33
C ASP A 114 -8.00 5.47 15.75
N ASP A 115 -8.63 6.62 15.82
CA ASP A 115 -8.08 7.89 16.27
C ASP A 115 -6.77 8.30 15.55
N LEU A 116 -6.56 7.81 14.32
CA LEU A 116 -5.37 8.10 13.53
C LEU A 116 -5.74 8.77 12.21
N GLY A 117 -5.12 9.93 11.95
CA GLY A 117 -5.17 10.65 10.70
C GLY A 117 -4.20 10.10 9.65
N HIS A 118 -3.77 10.98 8.73
CA HIS A 118 -2.83 10.59 7.67
C HIS A 118 -1.43 10.27 8.20
N ASN A 119 -0.95 11.05 9.16
CA ASN A 119 0.40 10.96 9.71
C ASN A 119 0.43 10.23 11.06
N GLY A 120 1.62 9.87 11.55
CA GLY A 120 1.82 9.29 12.88
C GLY A 120 1.59 7.78 12.95
N MET A 121 1.54 7.09 11.81
CA MET A 121 1.27 5.65 11.80
C MET A 121 2.36 4.84 12.50
N ASN A 122 3.62 5.21 12.31
CA ASN A 122 4.75 4.48 12.91
C ASN A 122 4.82 4.62 14.46
N GLU A 123 4.24 5.68 15.00
CA GLU A 123 4.15 5.95 16.43
C GLU A 123 2.88 5.34 17.07
N ASN A 124 1.94 4.84 16.23
CA ASN A 124 0.70 4.25 16.71
C ASN A 124 0.94 2.85 17.29
N PHE A 125 0.51 2.62 18.53
CA PHE A 125 0.74 1.37 19.25
C PHE A 125 0.08 0.15 18.55
N MET A 126 -1.13 0.31 18.03
CA MET A 126 -1.82 -0.76 17.32
C MET A 126 -1.07 -1.14 16.04
N TYR A 127 -0.59 -0.14 15.27
CA TYR A 127 0.23 -0.39 14.11
C TYR A 127 1.50 -1.17 14.47
N GLN A 128 2.23 -0.74 15.51
CA GLN A 128 3.46 -1.42 15.95
C GLN A 128 3.19 -2.87 16.35
N SER A 129 2.12 -3.12 17.10
CA SER A 129 1.73 -4.47 17.50
C SER A 129 1.35 -5.36 16.31
N GLU A 130 0.58 -4.86 15.37
CA GLU A 130 0.14 -5.64 14.21
C GLU A 130 1.30 -5.89 13.23
N ILE A 131 2.16 -4.89 12.98
CA ILE A 131 3.32 -5.08 12.08
C ILE A 131 4.32 -6.09 12.65
N GLU A 132 4.52 -6.10 13.97
CA GLU A 132 5.37 -7.10 14.63
C GLU A 132 4.81 -8.52 14.46
N LYS A 133 3.51 -8.72 14.64
CA LYS A 133 2.84 -10.00 14.42
C LYS A 133 2.99 -10.47 12.98
N ILE A 134 2.77 -9.57 12.00
CA ILE A 134 2.87 -9.87 10.56
C ILE A 134 4.30 -10.27 10.19
N LEU A 135 5.31 -9.53 10.66
CA LEU A 135 6.71 -9.80 10.34
C LEU A 135 7.23 -11.10 10.99
N ASN A 136 6.68 -11.49 12.13
CA ASN A 136 7.05 -12.69 12.87
C ASN A 136 6.21 -13.93 12.50
N ASP A 137 5.20 -13.79 11.65
CA ASP A 137 4.38 -14.94 11.21
C ASP A 137 5.22 -15.87 10.32
N ARG A 138 5.50 -17.06 10.83
CA ARG A 138 6.30 -18.08 10.14
C ARG A 138 5.53 -18.82 9.03
N ARG A 139 4.23 -18.55 8.88
CA ARG A 139 3.37 -19.19 7.87
C ARG A 139 3.41 -18.48 6.51
N ILE A 140 4.04 -17.32 6.47
CA ILE A 140 4.17 -16.46 5.29
C ILE A 140 5.58 -16.57 4.71
#